data_44bbed40bf4a13bab77748ff474cf8d7
#
_entry.id   44bbed40bf4a13bab77748ff474cf8d7
#
_cell.length_a   1.000
_cell.length_b   1.000
_cell.length_c   1.000
_cell.angle_alpha   90.00
_cell.angle_beta   90.00
_cell.angle_gamma   90.00
#
_symmetry.space_group_name_H-M   'P 1'
#
loop_
_entity.id
_entity.type
_entity.pdbx_description
1 polymer ?
#
loop_
_entity_poly.entity_id
_entity_poly.type
_entity_poly.pdbx_seq_one_letter_code
_entity_poly.pdbx_strand_id
1 'polypeptide(L)'
;MKKYLLSILCGILLLPGCNYLDMVPEKDIETVESLFEQRTKVELWWKGLYAELNNIFADFRVNTAYLGADEFVTCQALHSSTLYNLDGLKIADGLQMSQNPYGSIWYRMYVVIRNCNIFLENVDHTYNMSEEDRNWWKADVKAVKAYVYFELVRRYGPICLVPQNMPVDLPVKDYQLPRQHVDTCFKEIINLLEESMEYVPKHSQRISNYGHTFSLEAVYALKAKVLLYAASPLFNGNAFYSDFKNKNGELLFNSTYDRNKWLLAAEAADKAAEMCEDGGRALVSGATGKKTDLLNKMADIENM
;
A
#
# COMPACT_ATOMS: atom_id res chain seq x y z
N MET A 1 7.76 9.54 -74.67
CA MET A 1 6.81 8.62 -74.04
C MET A 1 7.49 7.65 -73.04
N LYS A 2 8.58 6.96 -73.36
CA LYS A 2 9.26 6.01 -72.47
C LYS A 2 9.74 6.62 -71.11
N LYS A 3 10.20 7.86 -71.11
CA LYS A 3 10.68 8.55 -69.86
C LYS A 3 9.55 8.84 -68.87
N TYR A 4 8.35 9.14 -69.34
CA TYR A 4 7.21 9.40 -68.45
C TYR A 4 6.61 8.11 -67.90
N LEU A 5 6.73 7.00 -68.64
CA LEU A 5 6.25 5.68 -68.19
C LEU A 5 7.11 5.19 -66.99
N LEU A 6 8.42 5.44 -67.03
CA LEU A 6 9.34 5.05 -65.95
C LEU A 6 9.09 5.88 -64.69
N SER A 7 8.75 7.19 -64.82
CA SER A 7 8.45 8.05 -63.68
C SER A 7 7.11 7.69 -63.01
N ILE A 8 6.12 7.26 -63.78
CA ILE A 8 4.83 6.76 -63.28
C ILE A 8 4.98 5.42 -62.59
N LEU A 9 5.81 4.53 -63.12
CA LEU A 9 6.10 3.23 -62.52
C LEU A 9 6.85 3.37 -61.17
N CYS A 10 7.80 4.30 -61.05
CA CYS A 10 8.46 4.60 -59.80
C CYS A 10 7.53 5.25 -58.77
N GLY A 11 6.54 6.05 -59.18
CA GLY A 11 5.55 6.66 -58.28
C GLY A 11 4.56 5.64 -57.68
N ILE A 12 4.23 4.58 -58.40
CA ILE A 12 3.32 3.52 -57.95
C ILE A 12 4.00 2.55 -56.95
N LEU A 13 5.32 2.43 -57.00
CA LEU A 13 6.11 1.60 -56.04
C LEU A 13 6.32 2.22 -54.67
N LEU A 14 5.94 3.48 -54.48
CA LEU A 14 6.13 4.19 -53.22
C LEU A 14 4.87 4.22 -52.34
N LEU A 15 3.76 3.65 -52.75
CA LEU A 15 2.46 3.79 -52.09
C LEU A 15 2.03 2.69 -51.10
N PRO A 16 2.67 1.54 -50.90
CA PRO A 16 2.20 0.57 -49.89
C PRO A 16 3.05 0.52 -48.63
N GLY A 17 3.76 1.60 -48.25
CA GLY A 17 4.68 1.56 -47.11
C GLY A 17 4.08 1.87 -45.73
N CYS A 18 2.88 2.43 -45.66
CA CYS A 18 2.39 2.97 -44.37
C CYS A 18 1.75 1.95 -43.43
N ASN A 19 1.15 0.87 -43.91
CA ASN A 19 0.47 -0.10 -43.03
C ASN A 19 1.39 -1.19 -42.46
N TYR A 20 2.59 -1.37 -42.99
CA TYR A 20 3.50 -2.39 -42.47
C TYR A 20 4.14 -2.00 -41.14
N LEU A 21 4.27 -0.71 -40.87
CA LEU A 21 4.79 -0.19 -39.59
C LEU A 21 3.73 -0.04 -38.50
N ASP A 22 2.46 -0.08 -38.86
CA ASP A 22 1.34 -0.01 -37.93
C ASP A 22 0.86 -1.39 -37.45
N MET A 23 1.38 -2.47 -38.05
CA MET A 23 1.14 -3.82 -37.54
C MET A 23 2.09 -4.10 -36.38
N VAL A 24 1.73 -3.63 -35.20
CA VAL A 24 2.28 -4.19 -33.98
C VAL A 24 1.88 -5.66 -33.95
N PRO A 25 2.85 -6.61 -33.83
CA PRO A 25 2.49 -8.02 -33.74
C PRO A 25 1.58 -8.22 -32.52
N GLU A 26 0.31 -8.45 -32.73
CA GLU A 26 -0.69 -8.64 -31.66
C GLU A 26 -0.30 -9.78 -30.69
N LYS A 27 0.60 -10.67 -31.12
CA LYS A 27 1.06 -11.82 -30.33
C LYS A 27 2.24 -11.54 -29.40
N ASP A 28 2.93 -10.41 -29.54
CA ASP A 28 4.16 -10.13 -28.79
C ASP A 28 4.00 -9.03 -27.73
N ILE A 29 2.83 -8.40 -27.65
CA ILE A 29 2.54 -7.42 -26.58
C ILE A 29 1.77 -8.12 -25.46
N GLU A 30 2.42 -8.26 -24.31
CA GLU A 30 1.72 -8.71 -23.11
C GLU A 30 0.70 -7.63 -22.68
N THR A 31 -0.57 -7.93 -22.83
CA THR A 31 -1.67 -7.10 -22.29
C THR A 31 -1.96 -7.50 -20.85
N VAL A 32 -2.69 -6.64 -20.11
CA VAL A 32 -3.13 -6.98 -18.75
C VAL A 32 -3.95 -8.28 -18.78
N GLU A 33 -4.83 -8.45 -19.75
CA GLU A 33 -5.66 -9.65 -19.91
C GLU A 33 -4.79 -10.90 -20.08
N SER A 34 -3.75 -10.86 -20.93
CA SER A 34 -2.84 -12.00 -21.14
C SER A 34 -1.99 -12.35 -19.92
N LEU A 35 -1.69 -11.36 -19.07
CA LEU A 35 -1.00 -11.58 -17.79
C LEU A 35 -1.91 -12.31 -16.78
N PHE A 36 -3.22 -12.07 -16.83
CA PHE A 36 -4.19 -12.69 -15.92
C PHE A 36 -4.80 -14.00 -16.42
N GLU A 37 -4.38 -14.52 -17.58
CA GLU A 37 -4.81 -15.83 -18.07
C GLU A 37 -4.26 -17.02 -17.26
N GLN A 38 -3.02 -16.90 -16.74
CA GLN A 38 -2.32 -18.02 -16.11
C GLN A 38 -1.99 -17.74 -14.64
N ARG A 39 -2.30 -18.72 -13.78
CA ARG A 39 -2.03 -18.65 -12.33
C ARG A 39 -0.59 -18.23 -11.99
N THR A 40 0.41 -18.73 -12.73
CA THR A 40 1.82 -18.42 -12.48
C THR A 40 2.15 -16.93 -12.72
N LYS A 41 1.58 -16.33 -13.75
CA LYS A 41 1.75 -14.90 -14.05
C LYS A 41 1.02 -14.04 -13.00
N VAL A 42 -0.19 -14.44 -12.63
CA VAL A 42 -0.98 -13.78 -11.57
C VAL A 42 -0.28 -13.86 -10.22
N GLU A 43 0.37 -14.99 -9.90
CA GLU A 43 1.18 -15.14 -8.70
C GLU A 43 2.37 -14.17 -8.66
N LEU A 44 3.04 -13.99 -9.80
CA LEU A 44 4.12 -13.01 -9.92
C LEU A 44 3.63 -11.58 -9.71
N TRP A 45 2.46 -11.23 -10.25
CA TRP A 45 1.83 -9.94 -10.01
C TRP A 45 1.53 -9.72 -8.53
N TRP A 46 0.87 -10.71 -7.90
CA TRP A 46 0.56 -10.69 -6.47
C TRP A 46 1.82 -10.51 -5.60
N LYS A 47 2.87 -11.30 -5.84
CA LYS A 47 4.17 -11.15 -5.17
C LYS A 47 4.82 -9.79 -5.43
N GLY A 48 4.61 -9.23 -6.61
CA GLY A 48 5.08 -7.90 -6.98
C GLY A 48 4.54 -6.78 -6.08
N LEU A 49 3.30 -6.90 -5.59
CA LEU A 49 2.71 -5.95 -4.64
C LEU A 49 3.54 -5.88 -3.34
N TYR A 50 3.94 -7.03 -2.81
CA TYR A 50 4.77 -7.11 -1.60
C TYR A 50 6.21 -6.65 -1.84
N ALA A 51 6.77 -6.95 -3.00
CA ALA A 51 8.10 -6.48 -3.37
C ALA A 51 8.14 -4.95 -3.41
N GLU A 52 7.10 -4.30 -3.95
CA GLU A 52 7.01 -2.85 -3.99
C GLU A 52 6.86 -2.24 -2.59
N LEU A 53 6.05 -2.84 -1.72
CA LEU A 53 5.95 -2.42 -0.31
C LEU A 53 7.29 -2.55 0.41
N ASN A 54 8.01 -3.66 0.21
CA ASN A 54 9.34 -3.84 0.79
C ASN A 54 10.32 -2.77 0.30
N ASN A 55 10.32 -2.45 -0.99
CA ASN A 55 11.14 -1.40 -1.57
C ASN A 55 10.85 -0.01 -0.97
N ILE A 56 9.62 0.23 -0.51
CA ILE A 56 9.23 1.50 0.10
C ILE A 56 9.61 1.56 1.58
N PHE A 57 9.45 0.47 2.34
CA PHE A 57 9.52 0.49 3.80
C PHE A 57 10.81 -0.12 4.38
N ALA A 58 11.47 -1.02 3.67
CA ALA A 58 12.70 -1.65 4.16
C ALA A 58 13.92 -0.73 4.08
N ASP A 59 13.95 0.18 3.11
CA ASP A 59 15.08 1.10 2.94
C ASP A 59 14.99 2.24 3.97
N PHE A 60 15.93 2.28 4.93
CA PHE A 60 16.00 3.33 5.92
C PHE A 60 16.19 4.74 5.32
N ARG A 61 16.70 4.85 4.10
CA ARG A 61 16.85 6.13 3.39
C ARG A 61 15.50 6.74 3.00
N VAL A 62 14.51 5.90 2.73
CA VAL A 62 13.15 6.30 2.32
C VAL A 62 12.18 6.25 3.49
N ASN A 63 12.38 5.30 4.41
CA ASN A 63 11.52 5.17 5.59
C ASN A 63 11.96 6.16 6.68
N THR A 64 11.35 7.32 6.67
CA THR A 64 11.65 8.41 7.59
C THR A 64 11.42 8.09 9.07
N ALA A 65 10.67 7.02 9.37
CA ALA A 65 10.41 6.60 10.74
C ALA A 65 11.67 6.17 11.50
N TYR A 66 12.71 5.72 10.81
CA TYR A 66 13.97 5.32 11.46
C TYR A 66 14.87 6.51 11.82
N LEU A 67 14.82 7.60 11.08
CA LEU A 67 15.78 8.70 11.19
C LEU A 67 15.13 10.04 11.54
N GLY A 68 13.81 10.13 11.48
CA GLY A 68 13.06 11.37 11.66
C GLY A 68 12.62 11.63 13.11
N ALA A 69 13.01 10.79 14.05
CA ALA A 69 12.66 10.89 15.47
C ALA A 69 13.92 10.89 16.35
N ASP A 70 13.76 11.07 17.64
CA ASP A 70 14.84 11.26 18.62
C ASP A 70 15.49 9.95 19.10
N GLU A 71 15.02 8.79 18.65
CA GLU A 71 15.66 7.50 18.94
C GLU A 71 16.97 7.30 18.18
N PHE A 72 17.25 8.13 17.17
CA PHE A 72 18.44 8.01 16.35
C PHE A 72 19.19 9.35 16.26
N VAL A 73 20.44 9.36 16.70
CA VAL A 73 21.32 10.53 16.61
C VAL A 73 22.51 10.20 15.71
N THR A 74 22.77 11.06 14.73
CA THR A 74 23.93 10.94 13.83
C THR A 74 25.01 11.95 14.19
N CYS A 75 26.26 11.63 13.83
CA CYS A 75 27.33 12.62 13.95
C CYS A 75 27.16 13.73 12.89
N GLN A 76 27.59 14.95 13.21
CA GLN A 76 27.46 16.14 12.36
C GLN A 76 28.11 15.96 10.98
N ALA A 77 29.16 15.16 10.87
CA ALA A 77 29.80 14.84 9.59
C ALA A 77 28.85 14.12 8.61
N LEU A 78 27.88 13.36 9.12
CA LEU A 78 26.86 12.73 8.28
C LEU A 78 25.80 13.72 7.80
N HIS A 79 25.42 14.70 8.62
CA HIS A 79 24.46 15.75 8.23
C HIS A 79 24.99 16.64 7.10
N SER A 80 26.28 16.90 7.06
CA SER A 80 26.93 17.76 6.05
C SER A 80 27.39 17.04 4.80
N SER A 81 27.33 15.71 4.76
CA SER A 81 27.81 14.90 3.66
C SER A 81 26.78 14.82 2.52
N THR A 82 27.20 15.12 1.30
CA THR A 82 26.39 14.91 0.09
C THR A 82 26.06 13.43 -0.17
N LEU A 83 26.78 12.51 0.50
CA LEU A 83 26.52 11.07 0.45
C LEU A 83 25.27 10.66 1.25
N TYR A 84 24.85 11.50 2.18
CA TYR A 84 23.71 11.21 3.07
C TYR A 84 22.53 12.14 2.78
N ASN A 85 21.96 12.00 1.60
CA ASN A 85 20.69 12.64 1.28
C ASN A 85 19.54 11.87 1.93
N LEU A 86 19.56 11.77 3.26
CA LEU A 86 18.61 10.99 4.06
C LEU A 86 17.44 11.88 4.46
N ASP A 87 16.28 11.62 3.92
CA ASP A 87 15.09 12.42 4.15
C ASP A 87 14.69 12.48 5.64
N GLY A 88 14.87 11.39 6.38
CA GLY A 88 14.59 11.36 7.81
C GLY A 88 15.44 12.35 8.61
N LEU A 89 16.73 12.50 8.31
CA LEU A 89 17.60 13.47 8.99
C LEU A 89 17.18 14.91 8.69
N LYS A 90 16.79 15.20 7.43
CA LYS A 90 16.29 16.53 7.06
C LYS A 90 14.99 16.88 7.79
N ILE A 91 14.12 15.88 8.01
CA ILE A 91 12.91 16.06 8.82
C ILE A 91 13.27 16.32 10.28
N ALA A 92 14.21 15.56 10.85
CA ALA A 92 14.70 15.77 12.22
C ALA A 92 15.33 17.16 12.42
N ASP A 93 16.02 17.67 11.39
CA ASP A 93 16.59 19.03 11.38
C ASP A 93 15.54 20.14 11.13
N GLY A 94 14.26 19.82 11.03
CA GLY A 94 13.18 20.78 10.83
C GLY A 94 13.09 21.35 9.41
N LEU A 95 13.71 20.71 8.42
CA LEU A 95 13.75 21.19 7.03
C LEU A 95 12.54 20.76 6.19
N GLN A 96 11.55 20.11 6.81
CA GLN A 96 10.34 19.67 6.11
C GLN A 96 9.56 20.85 5.53
N MET A 97 9.18 20.76 4.27
CA MET A 97 8.44 21.82 3.59
C MET A 97 7.26 21.27 2.75
N SER A 98 6.19 22.05 2.63
CA SER A 98 4.96 21.63 1.96
C SER A 98 5.08 21.50 0.44
N GLN A 99 5.98 22.29 -0.19
CA GLN A 99 6.11 22.31 -1.65
C GLN A 99 7.00 21.21 -2.20
N ASN A 100 7.96 20.74 -1.39
CA ASN A 100 8.84 19.62 -1.73
C ASN A 100 9.09 18.78 -0.47
N PRO A 101 8.11 17.98 -0.04
CA PRO A 101 8.19 17.23 1.21
C PRO A 101 9.23 16.11 1.09
N TYR A 102 10.08 16.00 2.12
CA TYR A 102 11.00 14.89 2.27
C TYR A 102 10.25 13.61 2.63
N GLY A 103 10.74 12.45 2.17
CA GLY A 103 10.15 11.15 2.45
C GLY A 103 8.77 10.94 1.83
N SER A 104 8.46 11.64 0.74
CA SER A 104 7.18 11.50 0.06
C SER A 104 7.05 10.13 -0.59
N ILE A 105 6.01 9.40 -0.18
CA ILE A 105 5.64 8.10 -0.75
C ILE A 105 4.31 8.15 -1.53
N TRP A 106 3.70 9.33 -1.66
CA TRP A 106 2.37 9.51 -2.24
C TRP A 106 2.22 8.83 -3.60
N TYR A 107 3.07 9.16 -4.54
CA TYR A 107 3.00 8.61 -5.89
C TYR A 107 3.16 7.08 -5.89
N ARG A 108 4.16 6.56 -5.19
CA ARG A 108 4.44 5.11 -5.14
C ARG A 108 3.28 4.32 -4.54
N MET A 109 2.65 4.84 -3.49
CA MET A 109 1.50 4.21 -2.86
C MET A 109 0.28 4.14 -3.80
N TYR A 110 0.03 5.19 -4.58
CA TYR A 110 -1.05 5.14 -5.58
C TYR A 110 -0.75 4.20 -6.75
N VAL A 111 0.52 3.97 -7.09
CA VAL A 111 0.91 2.90 -8.02
C VAL A 111 0.55 1.52 -7.45
N VAL A 112 0.81 1.28 -6.16
CA VAL A 112 0.41 0.01 -5.52
C VAL A 112 -1.11 -0.14 -5.49
N ILE A 113 -1.86 0.92 -5.15
CA ILE A 113 -3.33 0.89 -5.19
C ILE A 113 -3.86 0.56 -6.58
N ARG A 114 -3.29 1.18 -7.63
CA ARG A 114 -3.63 0.85 -9.01
C ARG A 114 -3.38 -0.62 -9.32
N ASN A 115 -2.24 -1.15 -8.93
CA ASN A 115 -1.88 -2.55 -9.16
C ASN A 115 -2.79 -3.52 -8.37
N CYS A 116 -3.22 -3.16 -7.15
CA CYS A 116 -4.24 -3.89 -6.40
C CYS A 116 -5.58 -3.91 -7.16
N ASN A 117 -6.00 -2.77 -7.70
CA ASN A 117 -7.24 -2.69 -8.48
C ASN A 117 -7.15 -3.54 -9.75
N ILE A 118 -6.05 -3.46 -10.52
CA ILE A 118 -5.83 -4.32 -11.68
C ILE A 118 -5.96 -5.80 -11.30
N PHE A 119 -5.37 -6.20 -10.17
CA PHE A 119 -5.48 -7.57 -9.69
C PHE A 119 -6.95 -7.96 -9.41
N LEU A 120 -7.64 -7.15 -8.62
CA LEU A 120 -9.03 -7.42 -8.21
C LEU A 120 -10.02 -7.44 -9.38
N GLU A 121 -9.76 -6.62 -10.40
CA GLU A 121 -10.58 -6.53 -11.61
C GLU A 121 -10.38 -7.72 -12.56
N ASN A 122 -9.19 -8.38 -12.54
CA ASN A 122 -8.82 -9.36 -13.57
C ASN A 122 -8.62 -10.79 -13.04
N VAL A 123 -8.39 -11.01 -11.75
CA VAL A 123 -8.05 -12.34 -11.21
C VAL A 123 -9.13 -13.40 -11.46
N ASP A 124 -10.37 -13.00 -11.66
CA ASP A 124 -11.49 -13.92 -11.97
C ASP A 124 -11.36 -14.57 -13.35
N HIS A 125 -10.61 -13.98 -14.26
CA HIS A 125 -10.35 -14.51 -15.59
C HIS A 125 -9.23 -15.54 -15.64
N THR A 126 -8.55 -15.81 -14.50
CA THR A 126 -7.42 -16.73 -14.45
C THR A 126 -7.86 -18.17 -14.66
N TYR A 127 -7.34 -18.78 -15.72
CA TYR A 127 -7.80 -20.04 -16.24
C TYR A 127 -7.57 -21.25 -15.31
N ASN A 128 -6.38 -21.43 -14.76
CA ASN A 128 -6.00 -22.63 -14.00
C ASN A 128 -5.82 -22.35 -12.50
N MET A 129 -6.73 -21.60 -11.92
CA MET A 129 -6.74 -21.20 -10.52
C MET A 129 -7.95 -21.78 -9.79
N SER A 130 -7.73 -22.40 -8.64
CA SER A 130 -8.83 -22.87 -7.81
C SER A 130 -9.64 -21.69 -7.26
N GLU A 131 -10.90 -21.91 -6.92
CA GLU A 131 -11.74 -20.90 -6.28
C GLU A 131 -11.18 -20.52 -4.90
N GLU A 132 -10.64 -21.49 -4.16
CA GLU A 132 -10.00 -21.26 -2.86
C GLU A 132 -8.79 -20.32 -2.97
N ASP A 133 -7.87 -20.58 -3.90
CA ASP A 133 -6.72 -19.71 -4.16
C ASP A 133 -7.17 -18.31 -4.58
N ARG A 134 -8.19 -18.23 -5.44
CA ARG A 134 -8.73 -16.97 -5.96
C ARG A 134 -9.31 -16.11 -4.84
N ASN A 135 -10.13 -16.70 -3.99
CA ASN A 135 -10.75 -16.01 -2.86
C ASN A 135 -9.70 -15.56 -1.84
N TRP A 136 -8.73 -16.43 -1.53
CA TRP A 136 -7.63 -16.06 -0.66
C TRP A 136 -6.81 -14.90 -1.22
N TRP A 137 -6.36 -15.00 -2.48
CA TRP A 137 -5.49 -13.94 -3.04
C TRP A 137 -6.23 -12.61 -3.19
N LYS A 138 -7.52 -12.64 -3.53
CA LYS A 138 -8.37 -11.43 -3.49
C LYS A 138 -8.41 -10.82 -2.09
N ALA A 139 -8.64 -11.63 -1.08
CA ALA A 139 -8.70 -11.19 0.30
C ALA A 139 -7.37 -10.59 0.76
N ASP A 140 -6.25 -11.24 0.42
CA ASP A 140 -4.92 -10.74 0.74
C ASP A 140 -4.61 -9.42 0.03
N VAL A 141 -4.97 -9.27 -1.25
CA VAL A 141 -4.80 -8.00 -1.99
C VAL A 141 -5.66 -6.88 -1.41
N LYS A 142 -6.86 -7.18 -0.90
CA LYS A 142 -7.66 -6.21 -0.14
C LYS A 142 -6.96 -5.76 1.14
N ALA A 143 -6.34 -6.69 1.88
CA ALA A 143 -5.54 -6.36 3.06
C ALA A 143 -4.32 -5.49 2.71
N VAL A 144 -3.61 -5.80 1.61
CA VAL A 144 -2.52 -4.97 1.07
C VAL A 144 -3.02 -3.55 0.74
N LYS A 145 -4.14 -3.43 0.02
CA LYS A 145 -4.74 -2.14 -0.34
C LYS A 145 -5.13 -1.33 0.90
N ALA A 146 -5.73 -1.99 1.89
CA ALA A 146 -6.07 -1.38 3.18
C ALA A 146 -4.82 -0.85 3.90
N TYR A 147 -3.75 -1.64 3.94
CA TYR A 147 -2.47 -1.23 4.52
C TYR A 147 -1.89 0.00 3.82
N VAL A 148 -1.92 0.02 2.49
CA VAL A 148 -1.44 1.15 1.69
C VAL A 148 -2.24 2.41 1.94
N TYR A 149 -3.57 2.32 2.00
CA TYR A 149 -4.42 3.46 2.38
C TYR A 149 -4.12 3.93 3.81
N PHE A 150 -3.93 3.01 4.76
CA PHE A 150 -3.57 3.37 6.13
C PHE A 150 -2.24 4.12 6.19
N GLU A 151 -1.22 3.67 5.48
CA GLU A 151 0.07 4.36 5.42
C GLU A 151 -0.03 5.76 4.79
N LEU A 152 -0.90 5.94 3.82
CA LEU A 152 -1.22 7.25 3.25
C LEU A 152 -1.93 8.14 4.27
N VAL A 153 -3.02 7.65 4.91
CA VAL A 153 -3.77 8.43 5.91
C VAL A 153 -2.90 8.83 7.08
N ARG A 154 -2.07 7.91 7.58
CA ARG A 154 -1.17 8.15 8.71
C ARG A 154 -0.18 9.29 8.46
N ARG A 155 0.26 9.48 7.20
CA ARG A 155 1.26 10.49 6.81
C ARG A 155 0.65 11.77 6.27
N TYR A 156 -0.45 11.67 5.55
CA TYR A 156 -1.02 12.79 4.80
C TYR A 156 -2.42 13.22 5.27
N GLY A 157 -2.98 12.53 6.27
CA GLY A 157 -4.35 12.76 6.72
C GLY A 157 -5.38 12.31 5.68
N PRO A 158 -6.37 13.14 5.33
CA PRO A 158 -7.35 12.85 4.29
C PRO A 158 -6.70 12.53 2.95
N ILE A 159 -7.18 11.51 2.26
CA ILE A 159 -6.62 11.03 0.99
C ILE A 159 -7.70 10.92 -0.10
N CYS A 160 -7.28 10.70 -1.34
CA CYS A 160 -8.18 10.34 -2.43
C CYS A 160 -8.42 8.82 -2.38
N LEU A 161 -9.67 8.39 -2.32
CA LEU A 161 -10.02 6.98 -2.43
C LEU A 161 -10.21 6.59 -3.89
N VAL A 162 -9.60 5.48 -4.29
CA VAL A 162 -9.65 4.93 -5.66
C VAL A 162 -10.13 3.47 -5.57
N PRO A 163 -11.47 3.25 -5.47
CA PRO A 163 -12.02 1.91 -5.27
C PRO A 163 -11.75 0.97 -6.44
N GLN A 164 -11.73 1.49 -7.66
CA GLN A 164 -11.45 0.79 -8.92
C GLN A 164 -10.59 1.66 -9.83
N ASN A 165 -9.97 1.06 -10.85
CA ASN A 165 -9.20 1.82 -11.82
C ASN A 165 -10.11 2.73 -12.66
N MET A 166 -9.60 3.91 -12.95
CA MET A 166 -10.30 4.88 -13.80
C MET A 166 -9.99 4.56 -15.27
N PRO A 167 -10.97 4.69 -16.18
CA PRO A 167 -10.74 4.56 -17.61
C PRO A 167 -9.63 5.48 -18.10
N VAL A 168 -8.79 4.99 -19.04
CA VAL A 168 -7.60 5.74 -19.52
C VAL A 168 -7.93 6.88 -20.47
N ASP A 169 -9.15 6.96 -20.97
CA ASP A 169 -9.66 7.95 -21.93
C ASP A 169 -10.44 9.11 -21.30
N LEU A 170 -10.43 9.18 -19.95
CA LEU A 170 -11.11 10.28 -19.25
C LEU A 170 -10.39 11.62 -19.48
N PRO A 171 -11.15 12.73 -19.55
CA PRO A 171 -10.56 14.07 -19.50
C PRO A 171 -9.69 14.27 -18.26
N VAL A 172 -8.56 14.97 -18.40
CA VAL A 172 -7.59 15.19 -17.31
C VAL A 172 -8.24 15.71 -16.00
N LYS A 173 -9.25 16.57 -16.13
CA LYS A 173 -9.98 17.13 -14.99
C LYS A 173 -10.70 16.07 -14.14
N ASP A 174 -11.13 14.97 -14.76
CA ASP A 174 -11.90 13.91 -14.12
C ASP A 174 -11.00 12.93 -13.34
N TYR A 175 -9.68 12.91 -13.64
CA TYR A 175 -8.68 12.21 -12.82
C TYR A 175 -8.34 12.95 -11.52
N GLN A 176 -8.69 14.21 -11.39
CA GLN A 176 -8.41 15.02 -10.21
C GLN A 176 -9.42 14.74 -9.09
N LEU A 177 -9.34 13.56 -8.49
CA LEU A 177 -10.21 13.18 -7.37
C LEU A 177 -10.00 14.12 -6.16
N PRO A 178 -11.07 14.54 -5.47
CA PRO A 178 -10.94 15.27 -4.22
C PRO A 178 -10.50 14.32 -3.10
N ARG A 179 -9.78 14.86 -2.12
CA ARG A 179 -9.56 14.15 -0.86
C ARG A 179 -10.91 13.92 -0.18
N GLN A 180 -11.07 12.76 0.42
CA GLN A 180 -12.27 12.39 1.18
C GLN A 180 -12.09 12.73 2.66
N HIS A 181 -13.21 12.94 3.36
CA HIS A 181 -13.20 13.11 4.81
C HIS A 181 -12.43 11.99 5.51
N VAL A 182 -11.63 12.31 6.52
CA VAL A 182 -10.72 11.35 7.15
C VAL A 182 -11.45 10.13 7.73
N ASP A 183 -12.65 10.31 8.29
CA ASP A 183 -13.45 9.19 8.80
C ASP A 183 -13.94 8.28 7.68
N THR A 184 -14.22 8.84 6.49
CA THR A 184 -14.54 8.05 5.29
C THR A 184 -13.32 7.23 4.85
N CYS A 185 -12.11 7.80 4.93
CA CYS A 185 -10.89 7.07 4.63
C CYS A 185 -10.68 5.92 5.61
N PHE A 186 -10.82 6.15 6.93
CA PHE A 186 -10.72 5.08 7.92
C PHE A 186 -11.79 3.99 7.74
N LYS A 187 -13.02 4.38 7.44
CA LYS A 187 -14.11 3.43 7.18
C LYS A 187 -13.79 2.52 5.99
N GLU A 188 -13.28 3.09 4.89
CA GLU A 188 -12.89 2.29 3.72
C GLU A 188 -11.75 1.30 4.05
N ILE A 189 -10.75 1.72 4.82
CA ILE A 189 -9.67 0.85 5.28
C ILE A 189 -10.22 -0.31 6.11
N ILE A 190 -11.13 -0.02 7.04
CA ILE A 190 -11.74 -1.03 7.90
C ILE A 190 -12.58 -2.01 7.08
N ASN A 191 -13.39 -1.52 6.13
CA ASN A 191 -14.18 -2.37 5.25
C ASN A 191 -13.31 -3.36 4.46
N LEU A 192 -12.22 -2.88 3.85
CA LEU A 192 -11.28 -3.73 3.12
C LEU A 192 -10.64 -4.80 4.02
N LEU A 193 -10.32 -4.46 5.28
CA LEU A 193 -9.79 -5.43 6.25
C LEU A 193 -10.85 -6.45 6.64
N GLU A 194 -12.09 -6.04 6.88
CA GLU A 194 -13.19 -6.94 7.21
C GLU A 194 -13.49 -7.92 6.06
N GLU A 195 -13.55 -7.42 4.83
CA GLU A 195 -13.71 -8.28 3.65
C GLU A 195 -12.53 -9.25 3.47
N SER A 196 -11.32 -8.87 3.89
CA SER A 196 -10.16 -9.75 3.82
C SER A 196 -10.19 -10.89 4.84
N MET A 197 -10.80 -10.68 6.02
CA MET A 197 -10.84 -11.66 7.10
C MET A 197 -11.58 -12.95 6.72
N GLU A 198 -12.43 -12.92 5.71
CA GLU A 198 -13.24 -14.08 5.31
C GLU A 198 -12.38 -15.21 4.70
N TYR A 199 -11.32 -14.86 3.96
CA TYR A 199 -10.54 -15.83 3.19
C TYR A 199 -9.03 -15.79 3.48
N VAL A 200 -8.53 -14.84 4.24
CA VAL A 200 -7.11 -14.84 4.64
C VAL A 200 -6.86 -15.96 5.65
N PRO A 201 -5.90 -16.88 5.40
CA PRO A 201 -5.66 -18.02 6.27
C PRO A 201 -5.02 -17.61 7.60
N LYS A 202 -5.27 -18.42 8.65
CA LYS A 202 -4.52 -18.31 9.90
C LYS A 202 -3.03 -18.60 9.65
N HIS A 203 -2.17 -18.02 10.46
CA HIS A 203 -0.72 -18.23 10.32
C HIS A 203 -0.32 -19.73 10.30
N SER A 204 -0.95 -20.54 11.14
CA SER A 204 -0.71 -21.99 11.20
C SER A 204 -1.13 -22.75 9.95
N GLN A 205 -2.02 -22.20 9.15
CA GLN A 205 -2.53 -22.80 7.90
C GLN A 205 -1.74 -22.34 6.66
N ARG A 206 -0.80 -21.40 6.83
CA ARG A 206 -0.06 -20.83 5.69
C ARG A 206 0.97 -21.82 5.18
N ILE A 207 1.02 -21.95 3.86
CA ILE A 207 2.06 -22.71 3.18
C ILE A 207 3.38 -21.93 3.29
N SER A 208 4.49 -22.62 3.56
CA SER A 208 5.81 -22.01 3.80
C SER A 208 6.25 -21.01 2.73
N ASN A 209 5.90 -21.24 1.46
CA ASN A 209 6.27 -20.38 0.35
C ASN A 209 5.55 -19.02 0.34
N TYR A 210 4.50 -18.85 1.14
CA TYR A 210 3.70 -17.63 1.23
C TYR A 210 3.80 -16.93 2.59
N GLY A 211 4.90 -17.19 3.31
CA GLY A 211 5.18 -16.58 4.61
C GLY A 211 5.19 -15.06 4.65
N HIS A 212 5.32 -14.40 3.49
CA HIS A 212 5.34 -12.95 3.32
C HIS A 212 3.94 -12.32 3.23
N THR A 213 2.87 -13.09 3.02
CA THR A 213 1.50 -12.58 2.85
C THR A 213 0.85 -12.27 4.21
N PHE A 214 -0.28 -11.59 4.22
CA PHE A 214 -1.05 -11.38 5.44
C PHE A 214 -1.53 -12.71 6.02
N SER A 215 -1.50 -12.86 7.33
CA SER A 215 -2.26 -13.87 8.06
C SER A 215 -3.49 -13.24 8.71
N LEU A 216 -4.46 -14.05 9.07
CA LEU A 216 -5.67 -13.57 9.73
C LEU A 216 -5.34 -12.76 11.00
N GLU A 217 -4.39 -13.23 11.80
CA GLU A 217 -3.91 -12.52 13.00
C GLU A 217 -3.30 -11.16 12.66
N ALA A 218 -2.54 -11.08 11.56
CA ALA A 218 -1.96 -9.81 11.09
C ALA A 218 -3.03 -8.82 10.64
N VAL A 219 -4.11 -9.30 10.00
CA VAL A 219 -5.25 -8.46 9.59
C VAL A 219 -5.98 -7.91 10.81
N TYR A 220 -6.23 -8.74 11.85
CA TYR A 220 -6.83 -8.27 13.11
C TYR A 220 -5.95 -7.25 13.82
N ALA A 221 -4.64 -7.48 13.90
CA ALA A 221 -3.69 -6.55 14.49
C ALA A 221 -3.64 -5.22 13.71
N LEU A 222 -3.69 -5.27 12.39
CA LEU A 222 -3.74 -4.07 11.55
C LEU A 222 -5.05 -3.30 11.77
N LYS A 223 -6.20 -3.98 11.85
CA LYS A 223 -7.50 -3.36 12.15
C LYS A 223 -7.47 -2.64 13.50
N ALA A 224 -6.94 -3.28 14.54
CA ALA A 224 -6.80 -2.66 15.86
C ALA A 224 -5.93 -1.39 15.79
N LYS A 225 -4.81 -1.44 15.08
CA LYS A 225 -3.93 -0.29 14.87
C LYS A 225 -4.63 0.83 14.12
N VAL A 226 -5.38 0.54 13.06
CA VAL A 226 -6.14 1.52 12.27
C VAL A 226 -7.17 2.22 13.15
N LEU A 227 -7.94 1.48 13.94
CA LEU A 227 -8.95 2.05 14.86
C LEU A 227 -8.32 2.89 15.96
N LEU A 228 -7.16 2.48 16.49
CA LEU A 228 -6.40 3.27 17.47
C LEU A 228 -5.97 4.62 16.88
N TYR A 229 -5.49 4.64 15.63
CA TYR A 229 -5.15 5.89 14.95
C TYR A 229 -6.39 6.76 14.72
N ALA A 230 -7.51 6.18 14.28
CA ALA A 230 -8.77 6.91 14.08
C ALA A 230 -9.31 7.53 15.38
N ALA A 231 -9.03 6.89 16.54
CA ALA A 231 -9.40 7.38 17.86
C ALA A 231 -8.44 8.43 18.42
N SER A 232 -7.20 8.51 17.87
CA SER A 232 -6.16 9.39 18.40
C SER A 232 -6.54 10.88 18.31
N PRO A 233 -5.96 11.74 19.17
CA PRO A 233 -6.27 13.19 19.16
C PRO A 233 -5.98 13.87 17.81
N LEU A 234 -5.13 13.30 16.97
CA LEU A 234 -4.86 13.82 15.63
C LEU A 234 -6.10 13.77 14.73
N PHE A 235 -6.90 12.68 14.83
CA PHE A 235 -8.00 12.39 13.93
C PHE A 235 -9.40 12.49 14.61
N ASN A 236 -9.44 12.63 15.92
CA ASN A 236 -10.67 12.61 16.72
C ASN A 236 -10.87 13.92 17.47
N GLY A 237 -11.60 14.83 16.88
CA GLY A 237 -11.94 16.11 17.47
C GLY A 237 -10.80 17.13 17.46
N ASN A 238 -9.95 17.11 16.44
CA ASN A 238 -8.83 18.03 16.32
C ASN A 238 -9.27 19.39 15.78
N ALA A 239 -9.37 20.37 16.65
CA ALA A 239 -9.79 21.75 16.29
C ALA A 239 -8.79 22.46 15.34
N PHE A 240 -7.51 22.03 15.32
CA PHE A 240 -6.52 22.63 14.43
C PHE A 240 -6.85 22.45 12.95
N TYR A 241 -7.57 21.38 12.60
CA TYR A 241 -7.99 21.08 11.22
C TYR A 241 -9.47 21.41 10.95
N SER A 242 -10.15 22.17 11.81
CA SER A 242 -11.58 22.48 11.68
C SER A 242 -11.96 23.16 10.36
N ASP A 243 -11.03 23.93 9.76
CA ASP A 243 -11.23 24.63 8.49
C ASP A 243 -10.54 23.96 7.29
N PHE A 244 -9.98 22.77 7.49
CA PHE A 244 -9.31 22.07 6.42
C PHE A 244 -10.33 21.48 5.45
N LYS A 245 -10.33 21.96 4.20
CA LYS A 245 -11.30 21.61 3.15
C LYS A 245 -10.61 21.03 1.93
N ASN A 246 -11.36 20.20 1.21
CA ASN A 246 -10.95 19.75 -0.12
C ASN A 246 -11.23 20.84 -1.19
N LYS A 247 -10.88 20.54 -2.45
CA LYS A 247 -11.10 21.45 -3.58
C LYS A 247 -12.57 21.80 -3.84
N ASN A 248 -13.51 21.00 -3.33
CA ASN A 248 -14.95 21.22 -3.45
C ASN A 248 -15.52 22.05 -2.27
N GLY A 249 -14.68 22.43 -1.30
CA GLY A 249 -15.09 23.16 -0.11
C GLY A 249 -15.65 22.28 1.03
N GLU A 250 -15.58 20.96 0.91
CA GLU A 250 -16.06 20.01 1.93
C GLU A 250 -15.03 19.89 3.06
N LEU A 251 -15.48 19.90 4.32
CA LEU A 251 -14.64 19.67 5.49
C LEU A 251 -14.03 18.27 5.47
N LEU A 252 -12.79 18.17 5.86
CA LEU A 252 -12.00 16.93 5.83
C LEU A 252 -11.78 16.29 7.20
N PHE A 253 -12.08 17.03 8.30
CA PHE A 253 -11.97 16.57 9.67
C PHE A 253 -13.22 16.96 10.48
N ASN A 254 -13.57 16.11 11.44
CA ASN A 254 -14.52 16.48 12.50
C ASN A 254 -13.80 17.22 13.61
N SER A 255 -14.33 18.37 14.02
CA SER A 255 -13.87 19.10 15.20
C SER A 255 -14.42 18.55 16.52
N THR A 256 -15.44 17.69 16.47
CA THR A 256 -16.08 17.13 17.65
C THR A 256 -15.43 15.79 18.02
N TYR A 257 -15.04 15.67 19.30
CA TYR A 257 -14.52 14.43 19.87
C TYR A 257 -15.60 13.36 19.97
N ASP A 258 -15.29 12.13 19.51
CA ASP A 258 -16.14 10.95 19.63
C ASP A 258 -15.48 9.88 20.51
N ARG A 259 -16.05 9.66 21.71
CA ARG A 259 -15.58 8.63 22.65
C ARG A 259 -15.70 7.21 22.07
N ASN A 260 -16.69 6.96 21.20
CA ASN A 260 -16.93 5.63 20.67
C ASN A 260 -15.76 5.11 19.83
N LYS A 261 -14.99 5.99 19.21
CA LYS A 261 -13.77 5.59 18.49
C LYS A 261 -12.76 4.85 19.39
N TRP A 262 -12.64 5.29 20.66
CA TRP A 262 -11.77 4.62 21.63
C TRP A 262 -12.31 3.27 22.08
N LEU A 263 -13.65 3.14 22.24
CA LEU A 263 -14.29 1.86 22.56
C LEU A 263 -14.06 0.85 21.43
N LEU A 264 -14.28 1.24 20.17
CA LEU A 264 -14.03 0.39 19.01
C LEU A 264 -12.57 -0.01 18.90
N ALA A 265 -11.64 0.90 19.22
CA ALA A 265 -10.21 0.59 19.22
C ALA A 265 -9.84 -0.43 20.31
N ALA A 266 -10.40 -0.30 21.51
CA ALA A 266 -10.19 -1.24 22.62
C ALA A 266 -10.72 -2.64 22.28
N GLU A 267 -11.98 -2.73 21.82
CA GLU A 267 -12.60 -4.00 21.39
C GLU A 267 -11.80 -4.69 20.28
N ALA A 268 -11.30 -3.91 19.30
CA ALA A 268 -10.49 -4.46 18.24
C ALA A 268 -9.12 -4.93 18.74
N ALA A 269 -8.51 -4.26 19.71
CA ALA A 269 -7.25 -4.67 20.32
C ALA A 269 -7.42 -5.97 21.12
N ASP A 270 -8.47 -6.10 21.91
CA ASP A 270 -8.79 -7.33 22.63
C ASP A 270 -9.02 -8.50 21.67
N LYS A 271 -9.77 -8.26 20.59
CA LYS A 271 -10.01 -9.28 19.57
C LYS A 271 -8.75 -9.69 18.83
N ALA A 272 -7.86 -8.74 18.53
CA ALA A 272 -6.56 -9.06 17.93
C ALA A 272 -5.68 -9.89 18.86
N ALA A 273 -5.67 -9.59 20.16
CA ALA A 273 -4.95 -10.38 21.17
C ALA A 273 -5.49 -11.82 21.23
N GLU A 274 -6.80 -12.01 21.35
CA GLU A 274 -7.45 -13.33 21.31
C GLU A 274 -7.04 -14.13 20.04
N MET A 275 -7.12 -13.50 18.87
CA MET A 275 -6.77 -14.15 17.61
C MET A 275 -5.29 -14.55 17.55
N CYS A 276 -4.39 -13.76 18.14
CA CYS A 276 -2.97 -14.09 18.22
C CYS A 276 -2.73 -15.27 19.20
N GLU A 277 -3.40 -15.28 20.35
CA GLU A 277 -3.30 -16.36 21.34
C GLU A 277 -3.85 -17.66 20.77
N ASP A 278 -5.01 -17.65 20.13
CA ASP A 278 -5.60 -18.79 19.41
C ASP A 278 -4.68 -19.32 18.30
N GLY A 279 -3.93 -18.42 17.67
CA GLY A 279 -2.89 -18.75 16.68
C GLY A 279 -1.57 -19.27 17.29
N GLY A 280 -1.52 -19.47 18.60
CA GLY A 280 -0.32 -19.94 19.33
C GLY A 280 0.74 -18.84 19.50
N ARG A 281 0.38 -17.58 19.41
CA ARG A 281 1.25 -16.44 19.69
C ARG A 281 1.03 -15.98 21.13
N ALA A 282 2.12 -15.73 21.84
CA ALA A 282 2.05 -15.22 23.19
C ALA A 282 3.14 -14.15 23.40
N LEU A 283 2.89 -13.25 24.34
CA LEU A 283 3.94 -12.38 24.82
C LEU A 283 5.02 -13.21 25.51
N VAL A 284 6.28 -12.91 25.24
CA VAL A 284 7.38 -13.55 25.96
C VAL A 284 7.32 -13.10 27.41
N SER A 285 6.84 -13.99 28.29
CA SER A 285 6.89 -13.79 29.73
C SER A 285 7.98 -14.67 30.33
N GLY A 286 8.73 -14.15 31.30
CA GLY A 286 9.60 -15.01 32.12
C GLY A 286 8.77 -16.10 32.81
N ALA A 287 9.25 -17.34 32.86
CA ALA A 287 8.53 -18.45 33.47
C ALA A 287 8.11 -18.21 34.93
N THR A 288 8.74 -17.22 35.59
CA THR A 288 8.47 -16.84 36.97
C THR A 288 8.00 -15.41 37.13
N GLY A 289 7.83 -14.64 36.02
CA GLY A 289 7.51 -13.22 36.07
C GLY A 289 8.60 -12.33 36.67
N LYS A 290 9.78 -12.89 36.98
CA LYS A 290 10.90 -12.15 37.57
C LYS A 290 11.71 -11.46 36.48
N LYS A 291 12.13 -10.22 36.76
CA LYS A 291 12.99 -9.41 35.88
C LYS A 291 14.28 -10.15 35.46
N THR A 292 14.80 -11.03 36.31
CA THR A 292 15.98 -11.86 36.08
C THR A 292 15.78 -12.88 34.95
N ASP A 293 14.57 -13.45 34.80
CA ASP A 293 14.29 -14.41 33.72
C ASP A 293 14.17 -13.74 32.38
N LEU A 294 13.66 -12.52 32.34
CA LEU A 294 13.63 -11.70 31.13
C LEU A 294 15.05 -11.35 30.65
N LEU A 295 15.92 -10.93 31.58
CA LEU A 295 17.31 -10.59 31.29
C LEU A 295 18.12 -11.81 30.82
N ASN A 296 17.88 -13.00 31.41
CA ASN A 296 18.53 -14.23 30.98
C ASN A 296 18.08 -14.65 29.57
N LYS A 297 16.80 -14.51 29.24
CA LYS A 297 16.28 -14.78 27.88
C LYS A 297 16.78 -13.78 26.85
N MET A 298 16.97 -12.52 27.22
CA MET A 298 17.57 -11.52 26.32
C MET A 298 19.06 -11.84 26.07
N ALA A 299 19.80 -12.25 27.09
CA ALA A 299 21.20 -12.69 26.95
C ALA A 299 21.34 -13.95 26.08
N ASP A 300 20.37 -14.87 26.13
CA ASP A 300 20.33 -16.05 25.25
C ASP A 300 20.09 -15.68 23.80
N ILE A 301 19.29 -14.64 23.54
CA ILE A 301 19.04 -14.12 22.17
C ILE A 301 20.28 -13.40 21.62
N GLU A 302 21.03 -12.68 22.45
CA GLU A 302 22.28 -12.01 22.05
C GLU A 302 23.41 -13.00 21.73
N ASN A 303 23.32 -14.25 22.22
CA ASN A 303 24.32 -15.31 21.99
C ASN A 303 23.94 -16.28 20.86
N MET A 304 22.81 -16.09 20.20
CA MET A 304 22.35 -16.84 19.01
C MET A 304 22.75 -16.14 17.70
#